data_c520378ec7a6e8bac69ad8916503d2fb
#
_entry.id   c520378ec7a6e8bac69ad8916503d2fb
#
_cell.length_a   1.000
_cell.length_b   1.000
_cell.length_c   1.000
_cell.angle_alpha   90.00
_cell.angle_beta   90.00
_cell.angle_gamma   90.00
#
_symmetry.space_group_name_H-M   'P 1'
#
loop_
_entity.id
_entity.type
_entity.pdbx_description
1 polymer ?
#
loop_
_entity_poly.entity_id
_entity_poly.type
_entity_poly.pdbx_seq_one_letter_code
_entity_poly.pdbx_strand_id
1 'polypeptide(L)' 'MEIHDISLPVSPDLPVWPGDPKIVLERIRAISAGDASNDSRIDCSVHSGTHVDAPAHFIDGGASV' A
#
# COMPACT_ATOMS: atom_id res chain seq x y z
N MET A 1 22.77 16.83 -1.48
CA MET A 1 22.33 15.55 -2.06
C MET A 1 21.06 15.78 -2.87
N GLU A 2 21.01 15.26 -4.06
CA GLU A 2 19.83 15.32 -4.93
C GLU A 2 19.02 14.02 -4.79
N ILE A 3 17.72 14.16 -4.58
CA ILE A 3 16.83 13.02 -4.38
C ILE A 3 15.72 13.08 -5.44
N HIS A 4 15.54 11.97 -6.15
CA HIS A 4 14.46 11.81 -7.13
C HIS A 4 13.52 10.72 -6.66
N ASP A 5 12.28 11.09 -6.33
CA ASP A 5 11.22 10.13 -6.00
C ASP A 5 10.60 9.63 -7.30
N ILE A 6 10.81 8.34 -7.57
CA ILE A 6 10.29 7.65 -8.76
C ILE A 6 9.14 6.70 -8.41
N SER A 7 8.65 6.74 -7.17
CA SER A 7 7.53 5.90 -6.75
C SER A 7 6.20 6.44 -7.28
N LEU A 8 5.23 5.54 -7.46
CA LEU A 8 3.85 5.89 -7.80
C LEU A 8 3.09 6.30 -6.54
N PRO A 9 2.22 7.31 -6.62
CA PRO A 9 1.30 7.61 -5.52
C PRO A 9 0.41 6.41 -5.22
N VAL A 10 0.24 6.09 -3.94
CA VAL A 10 -0.70 5.05 -3.52
C VAL A 10 -2.09 5.67 -3.43
N SER A 11 -3.03 5.13 -4.19
CA SER A 11 -4.42 5.60 -4.21
C SER A 11 -5.36 4.47 -4.62
N PRO A 12 -6.69 4.61 -4.36
CA PRO A 12 -7.67 3.63 -4.84
C PRO A 12 -7.74 3.51 -6.36
N ASP A 13 -7.25 4.52 -7.09
CA ASP A 13 -7.27 4.54 -8.55
C ASP A 13 -6.03 3.89 -9.18
N LEU A 14 -5.05 3.50 -8.37
CA LEU A 14 -3.84 2.86 -8.86
C LEU A 14 -4.19 1.51 -9.51
N PRO A 15 -3.78 1.27 -10.77
CA PRO A 15 -4.00 -0.03 -11.41
C PRO A 15 -3.35 -1.16 -10.61
N VAL A 16 -4.06 -2.27 -10.49
CA VAL A 16 -3.57 -3.50 -9.85
C VAL A 16 -3.53 -4.63 -10.87
N TRP A 17 -2.75 -5.67 -10.58
CA TRP A 17 -2.70 -6.86 -11.42
C TRP A 17 -4.10 -7.47 -11.53
N PRO A 18 -4.53 -7.93 -12.74
CA PRO A 18 -5.84 -8.57 -12.91
C PRO A 18 -6.03 -9.73 -11.93
N GLY A 19 -7.14 -9.69 -11.19
CA GLY A 19 -7.46 -10.67 -10.15
C GLY A 19 -7.00 -10.30 -8.75
N ASP A 20 -6.12 -9.31 -8.60
CA ASP A 20 -5.70 -8.82 -7.28
C ASP A 20 -6.76 -7.88 -6.68
N PRO A 21 -6.81 -7.78 -5.34
CA PRO A 21 -7.70 -6.85 -4.68
C PRO A 21 -7.32 -5.40 -5.02
N LYS A 22 -8.33 -4.55 -5.16
CA LYS A 22 -8.11 -3.11 -5.31
C LYS A 22 -7.59 -2.51 -4.02
N ILE A 23 -6.87 -1.39 -4.14
CA ILE A 23 -6.39 -0.64 -2.99
C ILE A 23 -7.59 0.04 -2.33
N VAL A 24 -7.74 -0.16 -1.02
CA VAL A 24 -8.75 0.50 -0.19
C VAL A 24 -8.05 1.40 0.80
N LEU A 25 -8.43 2.68 0.81
CA LEU A 25 -8.01 3.66 1.81
C LEU A 25 -9.24 4.10 2.58
N GLU A 26 -9.22 3.97 3.90
CA GLU A 26 -10.34 4.29 4.76
C GLU A 26 -9.88 5.17 5.91
N ARG A 27 -10.54 6.32 6.11
CA ARG A 27 -10.35 7.14 7.30
C ARG A 27 -11.08 6.49 8.46
N ILE A 28 -10.35 6.01 9.47
CA ILE A 28 -10.92 5.33 10.64
C ILE A 28 -11.13 6.26 11.84
N ARG A 29 -10.37 7.36 11.92
CA ARG A 29 -10.57 8.44 12.89
C ARG A 29 -10.42 9.77 12.21
N ALA A 30 -11.23 10.75 12.61
CA ALA A 30 -11.19 12.07 12.04
C ALA A 30 -11.36 13.14 13.12
N ILE A 31 -10.47 14.10 13.15
CA ILE A 31 -10.54 15.25 14.06
C ILE A 31 -11.85 16.02 13.81
N SER A 32 -12.26 16.14 12.55
CA SER A 32 -13.52 16.80 12.18
C SER A 32 -14.75 16.11 12.75
N ALA A 33 -14.66 14.83 13.12
CA ALA A 33 -15.74 14.07 13.76
C ALA A 33 -15.60 14.00 15.29
N GLY A 34 -14.65 14.72 15.88
CA GLY A 34 -14.44 14.76 17.32
C GLY A 34 -13.35 13.83 17.84
N ASP A 35 -12.67 13.09 16.98
CA ASP A 35 -11.56 12.23 17.38
C ASP A 35 -10.30 13.04 17.70
N ALA A 36 -9.39 12.45 18.49
CA ALA A 36 -8.14 13.09 18.87
C ALA A 36 -7.14 13.20 17.72
N SER A 37 -7.28 12.37 16.69
CA SER A 37 -6.34 12.29 15.58
C SER A 37 -7.04 11.94 14.27
N ASN A 38 -6.33 12.15 13.17
CA ASN A 38 -6.71 11.62 11.87
C ASN A 38 -5.92 10.35 11.61
N ASP A 39 -6.61 9.22 11.53
CA ASP A 39 -5.99 7.93 11.23
C ASP A 39 -6.69 7.28 10.04
N SER A 40 -5.91 6.61 9.20
CA SER A 40 -6.42 5.89 8.05
C SER A 40 -5.90 4.46 8.03
N ARG A 41 -6.66 3.59 7.40
CA ARG A 41 -6.29 2.21 7.13
C ARG A 41 -6.05 2.04 5.64
N ILE A 42 -5.04 1.25 5.29
CA ILE A 42 -4.81 0.81 3.92
C ILE A 42 -4.97 -0.69 3.84
N ASP A 43 -5.68 -1.15 2.81
CA ASP A 43 -5.85 -2.57 2.50
C ASP A 43 -5.49 -2.78 1.03
N CYS A 44 -4.46 -3.56 0.77
CA CYS A 44 -4.00 -3.83 -0.60
C CYS A 44 -3.08 -5.04 -0.63
N SER A 45 -2.84 -5.55 -1.85
CA SER A 45 -1.77 -6.51 -2.05
C SER A 45 -0.41 -5.83 -1.82
N VAL A 46 0.57 -6.57 -1.29
CA VAL A 46 1.96 -6.09 -1.16
C VAL A 46 2.61 -5.86 -2.52
N HIS A 47 2.01 -6.34 -3.60
CA HIS A 47 2.46 -6.15 -4.98
C HIS A 47 1.75 -4.98 -5.67
N SER A 48 1.10 -4.09 -4.92
CA SER A 48 0.44 -2.90 -5.47
C SER A 48 1.44 -1.76 -5.64
N GLY A 49 1.39 -1.08 -6.77
CA GLY A 49 2.22 0.09 -7.03
C GLY A 49 3.72 -0.21 -7.01
N THR A 50 4.49 0.76 -6.55
CA THR A 50 5.94 0.62 -6.38
C THR A 50 6.22 -0.18 -5.12
N HIS A 51 6.92 -1.31 -5.24
CA HIS A 51 7.12 -2.25 -4.14
C HIS A 51 8.41 -3.06 -4.31
N VAL A 52 8.74 -3.85 -3.29
CA VAL A 52 9.78 -4.88 -3.37
C VAL A 52 9.14 -6.26 -3.29
N ASP A 53 9.74 -7.20 -4.02
CA ASP A 53 9.39 -8.62 -3.92
C ASP A 53 10.39 -9.34 -3.01
N ALA A 54 9.86 -10.06 -2.02
CA ALA A 54 10.67 -10.96 -1.22
C ALA A 54 10.90 -12.30 -1.97
N PRO A 55 11.95 -13.06 -1.65
CA PRO A 55 12.15 -14.39 -2.23
C PRO A 55 10.92 -15.30 -2.06
N ALA A 56 10.19 -15.17 -0.95
CA ALA A 56 9.00 -15.96 -0.68
C ALA A 56 7.90 -15.80 -1.75
N HIS A 57 7.91 -14.73 -2.55
CA HIS A 57 6.92 -14.54 -3.60
C HIS A 57 6.94 -15.66 -4.66
N PHE A 58 8.12 -16.17 -4.98
CA PHE A 58 8.29 -17.23 -5.98
C PHE A 58 8.94 -18.50 -5.41
N ILE A 59 9.46 -18.48 -4.19
CA ILE A 59 10.21 -19.58 -3.59
C ILE A 59 9.49 -20.03 -2.32
N ASP A 60 8.96 -21.24 -2.32
CA ASP A 60 8.37 -21.83 -1.11
C ASP A 60 9.43 -21.95 -0.02
N GLY A 61 9.09 -21.50 1.19
CA GLY A 61 10.05 -21.41 2.30
C GLY A 61 11.09 -20.32 2.18
N GLY A 62 11.00 -19.46 1.15
CA GLY A 62 11.87 -18.31 0.99
C GLY A 62 11.66 -17.25 2.07
N ALA A 63 12.65 -16.35 2.22
CA ALA A 63 12.57 -15.26 3.19
C ALA A 63 11.49 -14.25 2.82
N SER A 64 10.82 -13.70 3.83
CA SER A 64 9.94 -12.55 3.69
C SER A 64 10.73 -11.24 3.78
N VAL A 65 10.06 -10.15 3.41
CA VAL A 65 10.62 -8.80 3.58
C VAL A 65 10.80 -8.49 5.07
#